data_96f1affda6bab321eaac68635050c3e3
#
_entry.id   96f1affda6bab321eaac68635050c3e3
#
_cell.length_a   1.000
_cell.length_b   1.000
_cell.length_c   1.000
_cell.angle_alpha   90.00
_cell.angle_beta   90.00
_cell.angle_gamma   90.00
#
_symmetry.space_group_name_H-M   'P 1'
#
loop_
_entity.id
_entity.type
_entity.pdbx_description
1 polymer ?
#
loop_
_entity_poly.entity_id
_entity_poly.type
_entity_poly.pdbx_seq_one_letter_code
_entity_poly.pdbx_strand_id
1 'polypeptide(L)'
;MLVGLPACTNLMHWGEPAAICRTLLEAEMEQAGGLIDVQTGIELLRAEHVVAIPTETVYGLAALAESAPACSRIFTVKKRPAANPLIVHVADGAMAAQIGRLDEVSQMLVRHFWPGPLTVVVDVAAQLPPAVTAGLNTVAMRCPAHTMALQIITGVGKPLVAPSANPSGTPSPTTAQHVLCDYDGRIPVIDGGSCRIGLESTVVRVTGGAVHILRPGAIVRAQLQRVVPLPVVTTPLTGTDVVRSPGTRFRHYAPYAAVELFTDADELEQALENRPNVVVLSELRPRTECRWRVLDAATLYSEFRRADAVGVEKILVLCSGEVLTNEALMDRLHRASQQHSRD
;
A
#
# COMPACT_ATOMS: atom_id res chain seq x y z
N MET A 1 73.44 24.63 18.27
CA MET A 1 72.19 25.14 17.64
C MET A 1 71.37 23.97 17.10
N LEU A 2 70.43 23.56 17.87
CA LEU A 2 69.44 22.49 17.50
C LEU A 2 68.08 23.16 17.45
N VAL A 3 67.55 23.28 16.25
CA VAL A 3 66.20 23.83 15.99
C VAL A 3 65.21 22.70 16.12
N GLY A 4 64.29 22.83 17.06
CA GLY A 4 63.22 21.88 17.30
C GLY A 4 62.14 21.95 16.22
N LEU A 5 61.66 20.79 15.80
CA LEU A 5 60.45 20.61 15.00
C LEU A 5 59.23 20.45 15.92
N PRO A 6 58.08 21.06 15.62
CA PRO A 6 56.89 20.84 16.40
C PRO A 6 56.19 19.54 16.01
N ALA A 7 55.74 18.79 17.01
CA ALA A 7 54.91 17.60 16.87
C ALA A 7 53.50 17.97 16.37
N CYS A 8 53.15 17.51 15.16
CA CYS A 8 51.76 17.51 14.69
C CYS A 8 51.03 16.29 15.25
N THR A 9 50.29 16.50 16.32
CA THR A 9 49.23 15.58 16.76
C THR A 9 47.93 15.98 16.08
N ASN A 10 47.66 15.48 14.89
CA ASN A 10 46.33 15.49 14.30
C ASN A 10 45.65 14.14 14.60
N LEU A 11 44.87 14.12 15.66
CA LEU A 11 43.84 13.11 15.88
C LEU A 11 42.73 13.34 14.86
N MET A 12 42.78 12.60 13.74
CA MET A 12 41.64 12.46 12.86
C MET A 12 40.55 11.73 13.65
N HIS A 13 39.51 12.46 14.03
CA HIS A 13 38.23 11.88 14.42
C HIS A 13 37.64 11.21 13.17
N TRP A 14 37.69 9.89 13.13
CA TRP A 14 36.94 9.10 12.21
C TRP A 14 35.49 9.20 12.66
N GLY A 15 34.70 10.09 12.03
CA GLY A 15 33.25 10.08 12.14
C GLY A 15 32.72 8.71 11.78
N GLU A 16 31.72 8.25 12.52
CA GLU A 16 31.13 6.92 12.37
C GLU A 16 30.82 6.57 10.91
N PRO A 17 31.19 5.37 10.40
CA PRO A 17 30.94 4.96 9.02
C PRO A 17 29.47 5.02 8.62
N ALA A 18 28.56 4.92 9.60
CA ALA A 18 27.13 5.03 9.43
C ALA A 18 26.66 6.43 9.02
N ALA A 19 27.31 7.50 9.47
CA ALA A 19 26.93 8.88 9.13
C ALA A 19 27.34 9.23 7.70
N ILE A 20 28.55 8.83 7.26
CA ILE A 20 29.03 9.07 5.89
C ILE A 20 28.21 8.26 4.88
N CYS A 21 27.87 7.01 5.19
CA CYS A 21 27.01 6.17 4.35
C CYS A 21 25.59 6.74 4.23
N ARG A 22 25.07 7.36 5.30
CA ARG A 22 23.75 8.00 5.31
C ARG A 22 23.73 9.24 4.41
N THR A 23 24.73 10.09 4.49
CA THR A 23 24.83 11.33 3.69
C THR A 23 25.04 11.05 2.20
N LEU A 24 25.84 10.02 1.85
CA LEU A 24 26.00 9.57 0.45
C LEU A 24 24.70 8.97 -0.10
N LEU A 25 23.98 8.19 0.71
CA LEU A 25 22.70 7.59 0.32
C LEU A 25 21.61 8.65 0.10
N GLU A 26 21.56 9.67 0.95
CA GLU A 26 20.64 10.81 0.81
C GLU A 26 20.97 11.64 -0.45
N ALA A 27 22.23 11.83 -0.77
CA ALA A 27 22.68 12.52 -2.00
C ALA A 27 22.38 11.70 -3.27
N GLU A 28 22.53 10.37 -3.25
CA GLU A 28 22.17 9.49 -4.37
C GLU A 28 20.64 9.42 -4.57
N MET A 29 19.85 9.45 -3.50
CA MET A 29 18.39 9.53 -3.59
C MET A 29 17.91 10.88 -4.12
N GLU A 30 18.57 11.99 -3.79
CA GLU A 30 18.26 13.32 -4.35
C GLU A 30 18.57 13.40 -5.86
N GLN A 31 19.58 12.67 -6.36
CA GLN A 31 19.91 12.63 -7.79
C GLN A 31 19.02 11.70 -8.62
N ALA A 32 18.42 10.66 -8.02
CA ALA A 32 17.59 9.67 -8.70
C ALA A 32 16.08 9.92 -8.53
N GLY A 33 15.66 10.98 -7.85
CA GLY A 33 14.26 11.30 -7.62
C GLY A 33 13.52 11.73 -8.91
N GLY A 34 12.19 11.64 -8.88
CA GLY A 34 11.34 12.00 -10.02
C GLY A 34 10.91 10.80 -10.87
N LEU A 35 10.51 11.07 -12.11
CA LEU A 35 10.10 10.02 -13.06
C LEU A 35 11.31 9.32 -13.67
N ILE A 36 11.27 7.99 -13.67
CA ILE A 36 12.29 7.13 -14.26
C ILE A 36 11.65 6.09 -15.19
N ASP A 37 12.44 5.51 -16.08
CA ASP A 37 12.01 4.39 -16.91
C ASP A 37 12.12 3.03 -16.18
N VAL A 38 11.55 1.98 -16.79
CA VAL A 38 11.52 0.62 -16.23
C VAL A 38 12.93 0.05 -16.04
N GLN A 39 13.86 0.30 -16.98
CA GLN A 39 15.21 -0.26 -16.90
C GLN A 39 16.00 0.36 -15.75
N THR A 40 15.96 1.67 -15.61
CA THR A 40 16.55 2.39 -14.46
C THR A 40 15.95 1.89 -13.14
N GLY A 41 14.64 1.68 -13.08
CA GLY A 41 13.98 1.13 -11.89
C GLY A 41 14.44 -0.28 -11.52
N ILE A 42 14.68 -1.15 -12.51
CA ILE A 42 15.23 -2.51 -12.30
C ILE A 42 16.64 -2.42 -11.71
N GLU A 43 17.49 -1.53 -12.24
CA GLU A 43 18.88 -1.34 -11.78
C GLU A 43 18.92 -0.81 -10.34
N LEU A 44 18.09 0.19 -10.02
CA LEU A 44 17.96 0.71 -8.66
C LEU A 44 17.48 -0.34 -7.68
N LEU A 45 16.46 -1.14 -8.02
CA LEU A 45 15.98 -2.22 -7.17
C LEU A 45 17.04 -3.30 -6.93
N ARG A 46 17.82 -3.67 -7.97
CA ARG A 46 18.95 -4.60 -7.84
C ARG A 46 20.06 -4.05 -6.94
N ALA A 47 20.25 -2.73 -6.95
CA ALA A 47 21.17 -2.00 -6.06
C ALA A 47 20.56 -1.75 -4.65
N GLU A 48 19.45 -2.43 -4.32
CA GLU A 48 18.75 -2.35 -3.03
C GLU A 48 18.09 -0.99 -2.73
N HIS A 49 17.90 -0.12 -3.73
CA HIS A 49 17.14 1.11 -3.58
C HIS A 49 15.63 0.85 -3.55
N VAL A 50 14.87 1.87 -3.15
CA VAL A 50 13.40 1.85 -3.13
C VAL A 50 12.90 2.60 -4.35
N VAL A 51 11.93 2.00 -5.07
CA VAL A 51 11.33 2.57 -6.28
C VAL A 51 9.80 2.46 -6.16
N ALA A 52 9.09 3.52 -6.50
CA ALA A 52 7.63 3.44 -6.62
C ALA A 52 7.25 2.87 -7.98
N ILE A 53 6.45 1.80 -7.97
CA ILE A 53 6.03 1.07 -9.16
C ILE A 53 4.52 1.09 -9.33
N PRO A 54 3.99 1.16 -10.57
CA PRO A 54 2.56 1.07 -10.84
C PRO A 54 2.05 -0.35 -10.64
N THR A 55 0.81 -0.47 -10.14
CA THR A 55 0.03 -1.71 -10.21
C THR A 55 -1.39 -1.41 -10.67
N GLU A 56 -2.21 -2.43 -10.92
CA GLU A 56 -3.62 -2.25 -11.27
C GLU A 56 -4.47 -1.76 -10.08
N THR A 57 -3.97 -1.92 -8.85
CA THR A 57 -4.66 -1.52 -7.61
C THR A 57 -4.26 -0.14 -7.13
N VAL A 58 -3.04 0.03 -6.66
CA VAL A 58 -2.45 1.28 -6.18
C VAL A 58 -0.94 1.25 -6.50
N TYR A 59 -0.27 2.40 -6.55
CA TYR A 59 1.19 2.43 -6.65
C TYR A 59 1.82 1.79 -5.41
N GLY A 60 2.82 0.95 -5.62
CA GLY A 60 3.57 0.25 -4.57
C GLY A 60 4.98 0.80 -4.40
N LEU A 61 5.44 0.95 -3.16
CA LEU A 61 6.83 1.28 -2.85
C LEU A 61 7.65 -0.01 -2.81
N ALA A 62 8.33 -0.31 -3.91
CA ALA A 62 9.03 -1.57 -4.13
C ALA A 62 10.44 -1.59 -3.54
N ALA A 63 10.83 -2.75 -3.00
CA ALA A 63 12.20 -3.06 -2.58
C ALA A 63 12.42 -4.58 -2.64
N LEU A 64 13.70 -5.04 -2.68
CA LEU A 64 14.02 -6.48 -2.64
C LEU A 64 13.50 -7.13 -1.36
N ALA A 65 12.68 -8.18 -1.49
CA ALA A 65 12.05 -8.88 -0.36
C ALA A 65 13.09 -9.61 0.52
N GLU A 66 14.21 -10.04 -0.06
CA GLU A 66 15.28 -10.78 0.61
C GLU A 66 16.30 -9.88 1.32
N SER A 67 16.30 -8.56 1.01
CA SER A 67 17.24 -7.60 1.58
C SER A 67 16.64 -6.92 2.82
N ALA A 68 17.21 -7.19 3.99
CA ALA A 68 16.83 -6.53 5.23
C ALA A 68 17.08 -5.00 5.19
N PRO A 69 18.20 -4.50 4.63
CA PRO A 69 18.41 -3.06 4.45
C PRO A 69 17.36 -2.41 3.55
N ALA A 70 17.04 -3.02 2.37
CA ALA A 70 16.06 -2.50 1.45
C ALA A 70 14.65 -2.47 2.07
N CYS A 71 14.24 -3.53 2.78
CA CYS A 71 12.99 -3.56 3.53
C CYS A 71 12.94 -2.47 4.61
N SER A 72 14.01 -2.27 5.38
CA SER A 72 14.09 -1.24 6.42
C SER A 72 13.90 0.17 5.86
N ARG A 73 14.42 0.47 4.66
CA ARG A 73 14.21 1.75 3.99
C ARG A 73 12.73 2.03 3.74
N ILE A 74 11.93 1.02 3.35
CA ILE A 74 10.47 1.17 3.20
C ILE A 74 9.82 1.65 4.51
N PHE A 75 10.19 1.04 5.65
CA PHE A 75 9.63 1.44 6.95
C PHE A 75 10.02 2.87 7.32
N THR A 76 11.27 3.26 7.08
CA THR A 76 11.77 4.62 7.33
C THR A 76 11.05 5.64 6.46
N VAL A 77 11.03 5.43 5.13
CA VAL A 77 10.41 6.33 4.15
C VAL A 77 8.91 6.53 4.44
N LYS A 78 8.20 5.44 4.72
CA LYS A 78 6.75 5.48 4.98
C LYS A 78 6.39 5.88 6.42
N LYS A 79 7.33 5.95 7.35
CA LYS A 79 7.06 6.01 8.80
C LYS A 79 6.10 4.88 9.22
N ARG A 80 6.34 3.66 8.70
CA ARG A 80 5.46 2.51 8.87
C ARG A 80 5.71 1.82 10.21
N PRO A 81 4.67 1.44 10.97
CA PRO A 81 4.85 0.61 12.17
C PRO A 81 5.43 -0.76 11.81
N ALA A 82 6.48 -1.18 12.53
CA ALA A 82 7.19 -2.46 12.29
C ALA A 82 6.29 -3.70 12.44
N ALA A 83 5.21 -3.60 13.22
CA ALA A 83 4.24 -4.68 13.42
C ALA A 83 3.28 -4.91 12.23
N ASN A 84 3.42 -4.14 11.14
CA ASN A 84 2.56 -4.24 9.97
C ASN A 84 3.32 -4.94 8.82
N PRO A 85 3.06 -6.25 8.53
CA PRO A 85 3.80 -7.01 7.54
C PRO A 85 3.70 -6.42 6.13
N LEU A 86 4.58 -6.86 5.25
CA LEU A 86 4.63 -6.43 3.85
C LEU A 86 4.05 -7.52 2.93
N ILE A 87 3.46 -7.12 1.80
CA ILE A 87 3.04 -8.05 0.75
C ILE A 87 4.21 -8.24 -0.22
N VAL A 88 4.59 -9.50 -0.42
CA VAL A 88 5.61 -9.89 -1.40
C VAL A 88 4.95 -9.99 -2.77
N HIS A 89 5.49 -9.28 -3.74
CA HIS A 89 5.08 -9.30 -5.13
C HIS A 89 5.97 -10.24 -5.93
N VAL A 90 5.36 -11.15 -6.66
CA VAL A 90 6.00 -12.21 -7.45
C VAL A 90 5.61 -12.08 -8.92
N ALA A 91 6.47 -12.57 -9.81
CA ALA A 91 6.19 -12.59 -11.25
C ALA A 91 5.18 -13.69 -11.64
N ASP A 92 5.22 -14.81 -10.91
CA ASP A 92 4.41 -16.00 -11.20
C ASP A 92 4.30 -16.95 -10.00
N GLY A 93 3.59 -18.08 -10.20
CA GLY A 93 3.44 -19.13 -9.20
C GLY A 93 4.73 -19.88 -8.87
N ALA A 94 5.69 -19.96 -9.80
CA ALA A 94 6.97 -20.62 -9.53
C ALA A 94 7.83 -19.81 -8.55
N MET A 95 7.89 -18.49 -8.74
CA MET A 95 8.53 -17.58 -7.77
C MET A 95 7.81 -17.61 -6.43
N ALA A 96 6.47 -17.66 -6.41
CA ALA A 96 5.68 -17.75 -5.18
C ALA A 96 5.97 -19.02 -4.38
N ALA A 97 6.11 -20.16 -5.06
CA ALA A 97 6.41 -21.45 -4.41
C ALA A 97 7.78 -21.50 -3.69
N GLN A 98 8.70 -20.63 -4.09
CA GLN A 98 9.99 -20.47 -3.40
C GLN A 98 9.85 -19.70 -2.08
N ILE A 99 8.79 -18.88 -1.92
CA ILE A 99 8.58 -17.97 -0.79
C ILE A 99 7.63 -18.56 0.26
N GLY A 100 6.54 -19.19 -0.18
CA GLY A 100 5.48 -19.67 0.68
C GLY A 100 4.90 -21.01 0.26
N ARG A 101 4.32 -21.73 1.22
CA ARG A 101 3.71 -23.04 1.02
C ARG A 101 2.25 -22.89 0.59
N LEU A 102 2.00 -22.96 -0.71
CA LEU A 102 0.65 -22.94 -1.29
C LEU A 102 0.01 -24.32 -1.11
N ASP A 103 -1.00 -24.43 -0.23
CA ASP A 103 -1.86 -25.60 -0.17
C ASP A 103 -2.73 -25.73 -1.43
N GLU A 104 -3.47 -26.82 -1.58
CA GLU A 104 -4.28 -27.10 -2.76
C GLU A 104 -5.29 -26.02 -3.07
N VAL A 105 -5.99 -25.50 -2.04
CA VAL A 105 -7.00 -24.43 -2.19
C VAL A 105 -6.34 -23.09 -2.55
N SER A 106 -5.23 -22.77 -1.91
CA SER A 106 -4.42 -21.59 -2.27
C SER A 106 -3.91 -21.67 -3.71
N GLN A 107 -3.51 -22.86 -4.17
CA GLN A 107 -3.12 -23.09 -5.58
C GLN A 107 -4.30 -22.87 -6.54
N MET A 108 -5.53 -23.32 -6.20
CA MET A 108 -6.72 -23.04 -7.01
C MET A 108 -6.96 -21.53 -7.12
N LEU A 109 -6.89 -20.81 -6.02
CA LEU A 109 -7.06 -19.35 -5.97
C LEU A 109 -6.03 -18.62 -6.84
N VAL A 110 -4.73 -18.93 -6.69
CA VAL A 110 -3.69 -18.26 -7.47
C VAL A 110 -3.77 -18.60 -8.96
N ARG A 111 -4.08 -19.84 -9.33
CA ARG A 111 -4.28 -20.20 -10.75
C ARG A 111 -5.41 -19.44 -11.42
N HIS A 112 -6.45 -19.08 -10.66
CA HIS A 112 -7.62 -18.39 -11.21
C HIS A 112 -7.48 -16.88 -11.20
N PHE A 113 -6.90 -16.31 -10.13
CA PHE A 113 -6.89 -14.87 -9.89
C PHE A 113 -5.54 -14.19 -10.11
N TRP A 114 -4.47 -14.92 -10.40
CA TRP A 114 -3.18 -14.35 -10.75
C TRP A 114 -2.86 -14.47 -12.23
N PRO A 115 -2.27 -13.44 -12.83
CA PRO A 115 -2.01 -12.10 -12.30
C PRO A 115 -3.30 -11.35 -11.95
N GLY A 116 -3.34 -10.67 -10.76
CA GLY A 116 -4.56 -9.98 -10.34
C GLY A 116 -4.55 -9.42 -8.92
N PRO A 117 -5.68 -8.82 -8.53
CA PRO A 117 -5.82 -8.11 -7.27
C PRO A 117 -6.15 -9.06 -6.09
N LEU A 118 -5.60 -10.26 -6.07
CA LEU A 118 -5.69 -11.22 -4.98
C LEU A 118 -4.33 -11.37 -4.27
N THR A 119 -4.33 -11.22 -2.97
CA THR A 119 -3.21 -11.54 -2.09
C THR A 119 -3.56 -12.78 -1.27
N VAL A 120 -2.68 -13.79 -1.28
CA VAL A 120 -2.82 -14.99 -0.45
C VAL A 120 -1.83 -14.93 0.71
N VAL A 121 -2.31 -15.28 1.90
CA VAL A 121 -1.47 -15.42 3.11
C VAL A 121 -1.27 -16.91 3.35
N VAL A 122 -0.03 -17.33 3.32
CA VAL A 122 0.37 -18.74 3.45
C VAL A 122 1.53 -18.90 4.44
N ASP A 123 1.80 -20.11 4.86
CA ASP A 123 2.97 -20.39 5.71
C ASP A 123 4.26 -20.11 4.91
N VAL A 124 5.21 -19.47 5.57
CA VAL A 124 6.49 -19.11 4.95
C VAL A 124 7.32 -20.38 4.68
N ALA A 125 7.95 -20.45 3.50
CA ALA A 125 8.85 -21.54 3.11
C ALA A 125 10.32 -21.09 3.04
N ALA A 126 10.57 -19.80 2.77
CA ALA A 126 11.89 -19.20 2.64
C ALA A 126 12.31 -18.44 3.91
N GLN A 127 13.61 -18.22 4.05
CA GLN A 127 14.13 -17.31 5.06
C GLN A 127 13.97 -15.86 4.57
N LEU A 128 12.98 -15.14 5.11
CA LEU A 128 12.73 -13.74 4.83
C LEU A 128 13.17 -12.86 6.01
N PRO A 129 13.58 -11.60 5.75
CA PRO A 129 13.82 -10.64 6.81
C PRO A 129 12.58 -10.50 7.72
N PRO A 130 12.74 -10.41 9.06
CA PRO A 130 11.62 -10.25 9.99
C PRO A 130 10.72 -9.05 9.67
N ALA A 131 11.26 -8.01 9.04
CA ALA A 131 10.51 -6.86 8.58
C ALA A 131 9.41 -7.22 7.55
N VAL A 132 9.60 -8.26 6.74
CA VAL A 132 8.62 -8.70 5.73
C VAL A 132 7.42 -9.37 6.39
N THR A 133 7.67 -10.29 7.33
CA THR A 133 6.63 -11.08 7.99
C THR A 133 6.12 -10.46 9.30
N ALA A 134 6.74 -9.37 9.77
CA ALA A 134 6.53 -8.83 11.12
C ALA A 134 6.74 -9.88 12.23
N GLY A 135 7.67 -10.83 12.00
CA GLY A 135 7.98 -11.93 12.92
C GLY A 135 6.95 -13.08 12.92
N LEU A 136 6.02 -13.09 11.96
CA LEU A 136 5.03 -14.17 11.81
C LEU A 136 5.59 -15.34 10.99
N ASN A 137 5.00 -16.53 11.17
CA ASN A 137 5.30 -17.73 10.38
C ASN A 137 4.57 -17.71 9.01
N THR A 138 3.93 -16.60 8.65
CA THR A 138 3.17 -16.46 7.43
C THR A 138 3.69 -15.30 6.58
N VAL A 139 3.49 -15.41 5.27
CA VAL A 139 3.82 -14.40 4.29
C VAL A 139 2.62 -14.13 3.39
N ALA A 140 2.38 -12.85 3.10
CA ALA A 140 1.38 -12.41 2.14
C ALA A 140 2.03 -12.27 0.76
N MET A 141 1.47 -12.90 -0.27
CA MET A 141 2.02 -12.89 -1.64
C MET A 141 0.98 -12.48 -2.66
N ARG A 142 1.42 -11.82 -3.73
CA ARG A 142 0.58 -11.40 -4.84
C ARG A 142 1.37 -11.37 -6.16
N CYS A 143 0.72 -11.75 -7.27
CA CYS A 143 1.20 -11.50 -8.62
C CYS A 143 0.33 -10.40 -9.24
N PRO A 144 0.83 -9.14 -9.44
CA PRO A 144 0.02 -8.02 -9.89
C PRO A 144 -0.33 -8.12 -11.38
N ALA A 145 -1.55 -7.68 -11.77
CA ALA A 145 -1.99 -7.63 -13.18
C ALA A 145 -1.63 -6.31 -13.84
N HIS A 146 -0.35 -5.95 -13.85
CA HIS A 146 0.15 -4.74 -14.48
C HIS A 146 1.43 -5.04 -15.27
N THR A 147 1.44 -4.75 -16.55
CA THR A 147 2.54 -5.11 -17.47
C THR A 147 3.90 -4.62 -16.98
N MET A 148 4.01 -3.33 -16.59
CA MET A 148 5.27 -2.77 -16.09
C MET A 148 5.68 -3.41 -14.76
N ALA A 149 4.73 -3.68 -13.83
CA ALA A 149 5.07 -4.36 -12.58
C ALA A 149 5.66 -5.75 -12.83
N LEU A 150 5.06 -6.53 -13.73
CA LEU A 150 5.58 -7.84 -14.11
C LEU A 150 6.94 -7.75 -14.81
N GLN A 151 7.13 -6.77 -15.70
CA GLN A 151 8.42 -6.51 -16.35
C GLN A 151 9.51 -6.18 -15.30
N ILE A 152 9.18 -5.36 -14.31
CA ILE A 152 10.11 -4.99 -13.24
C ILE A 152 10.46 -6.21 -12.39
N ILE A 153 9.47 -6.97 -11.89
CA ILE A 153 9.71 -8.14 -11.03
C ILE A 153 10.53 -9.19 -11.79
N THR A 154 10.16 -9.47 -13.04
CA THR A 154 10.88 -10.41 -13.91
C THR A 154 12.28 -9.90 -14.24
N GLY A 155 12.43 -8.60 -14.55
CA GLY A 155 13.72 -7.97 -14.85
C GLY A 155 14.65 -7.98 -13.65
N VAL A 156 14.16 -7.73 -12.45
CA VAL A 156 14.94 -7.86 -11.20
C VAL A 156 15.34 -9.32 -10.98
N GLY A 157 14.47 -10.29 -11.33
CA GLY A 157 14.68 -11.71 -11.17
C GLY A 157 14.52 -12.21 -9.71
N LYS A 158 13.95 -11.37 -8.84
CA LYS A 158 13.74 -11.64 -7.40
C LYS A 158 12.40 -11.09 -6.95
N PRO A 159 11.79 -11.67 -5.87
CA PRO A 159 10.57 -11.15 -5.30
C PRO A 159 10.79 -9.75 -4.70
N LEU A 160 9.77 -8.91 -4.82
CA LEU A 160 9.77 -7.55 -4.28
C LEU A 160 8.72 -7.41 -3.17
N VAL A 161 9.01 -6.71 -2.10
CA VAL A 161 7.96 -6.17 -1.22
C VAL A 161 7.44 -4.88 -1.81
N ALA A 162 6.13 -4.63 -1.77
CA ALA A 162 5.56 -3.39 -2.28
C ALA A 162 4.28 -2.98 -1.51
N PRO A 163 4.39 -2.38 -0.32
CA PRO A 163 3.25 -1.68 0.29
C PRO A 163 2.85 -0.47 -0.56
N SER A 164 1.67 0.10 -0.37
CA SER A 164 1.25 1.32 -1.07
C SER A 164 2.28 2.45 -0.94
N ALA A 165 2.50 3.23 -2.00
CA ALA A 165 3.59 4.23 -2.08
C ALA A 165 3.18 5.61 -1.51
N ASN A 166 2.61 5.65 -0.29
CA ASN A 166 2.22 6.85 0.47
C ASN A 166 2.82 6.84 1.87
N PRO A 167 2.98 7.96 2.57
CA PRO A 167 3.21 7.99 4.01
C PRO A 167 2.12 7.22 4.75
N SER A 168 2.48 6.53 5.85
CA SER A 168 1.51 5.70 6.57
C SER A 168 0.34 6.54 7.10
N GLY A 169 -0.89 6.06 6.88
CA GLY A 169 -2.10 6.72 7.34
C GLY A 169 -2.84 7.53 6.26
N THR A 170 -2.15 8.06 5.25
CA THR A 170 -2.75 8.89 4.18
C THR A 170 -3.41 8.03 3.09
N PRO A 171 -4.23 8.62 2.17
CA PRO A 171 -4.83 7.89 1.06
C PRO A 171 -3.78 7.27 0.13
N SER A 172 -4.02 6.04 -0.33
CA SER A 172 -3.06 5.35 -1.21
C SER A 172 -2.93 6.08 -2.56
N PRO A 173 -1.74 6.11 -3.19
CA PRO A 173 -1.51 6.76 -4.48
C PRO A 173 -2.04 5.90 -5.62
N THR A 174 -2.80 6.51 -6.53
CA THR A 174 -3.37 5.87 -7.72
C THR A 174 -2.78 6.41 -9.03
N THR A 175 -1.85 7.38 -8.94
CA THR A 175 -1.08 7.93 -10.05
C THR A 175 0.37 8.17 -9.62
N ALA A 176 1.29 8.28 -10.57
CA ALA A 176 2.68 8.67 -10.30
C ALA A 176 2.75 10.06 -9.64
N GLN A 177 1.90 11.00 -10.07
CA GLN A 177 1.86 12.35 -9.50
C GLN A 177 1.52 12.35 -8.00
N HIS A 178 0.67 11.44 -7.53
CA HIS A 178 0.38 11.30 -6.10
C HIS A 178 1.65 10.93 -5.30
N VAL A 179 2.48 10.02 -5.84
CA VAL A 179 3.74 9.62 -5.20
C VAL A 179 4.76 10.78 -5.21
N LEU A 180 4.88 11.49 -6.34
CA LEU A 180 5.78 12.65 -6.45
C LEU A 180 5.41 13.72 -5.42
N CYS A 181 4.11 14.00 -5.23
CA CYS A 181 3.63 14.94 -4.22
C CYS A 181 3.89 14.46 -2.79
N ASP A 182 3.67 13.16 -2.51
CA ASP A 182 3.82 12.60 -1.16
C ASP A 182 5.27 12.64 -0.65
N TYR A 183 6.24 12.62 -1.55
CA TYR A 183 7.66 12.53 -1.22
C TYR A 183 8.52 13.67 -1.81
N ASP A 184 7.88 14.75 -2.27
CA ASP A 184 8.58 15.91 -2.86
C ASP A 184 9.55 15.52 -3.99
N GLY A 185 9.19 14.53 -4.80
CA GLY A 185 10.01 14.01 -5.88
C GLY A 185 11.25 13.22 -5.46
N ARG A 186 11.49 12.99 -4.17
CA ARG A 186 12.69 12.30 -3.66
C ARG A 186 12.70 10.79 -3.89
N ILE A 187 11.57 10.18 -4.17
CA ILE A 187 11.46 8.76 -4.47
C ILE A 187 11.38 8.58 -5.99
N PRO A 188 12.23 7.72 -6.60
CA PRO A 188 12.10 7.36 -8.01
C PRO A 188 10.75 6.70 -8.29
N VAL A 189 10.05 7.15 -9.34
CA VAL A 189 8.72 6.68 -9.70
C VAL A 189 8.69 6.24 -11.15
N ILE A 190 8.19 5.04 -11.40
CA ILE A 190 7.89 4.57 -12.76
C ILE A 190 6.44 4.91 -13.06
N ASP A 191 6.19 5.76 -14.06
CA ASP A 191 4.83 6.15 -14.44
C ASP A 191 4.18 5.07 -15.33
N GLY A 192 3.16 4.42 -14.81
CA GLY A 192 2.31 3.44 -15.52
C GLY A 192 0.88 3.97 -15.74
N GLY A 193 0.65 5.25 -15.58
CA GLY A 193 -0.68 5.87 -15.66
C GLY A 193 -1.51 5.66 -14.39
N SER A 194 -2.81 5.91 -14.51
CA SER A 194 -3.76 5.75 -13.40
C SER A 194 -4.07 4.29 -13.13
N CYS A 195 -4.12 3.92 -11.84
CA CYS A 195 -4.53 2.57 -11.42
C CYS A 195 -5.99 2.31 -11.79
N ARG A 196 -6.25 1.17 -12.44
CA ARG A 196 -7.60 0.84 -12.94
C ARG A 196 -8.59 0.50 -11.81
N ILE A 197 -8.12 -0.08 -10.71
CA ILE A 197 -8.97 -0.54 -9.58
C ILE A 197 -9.07 0.53 -8.49
N GLY A 198 -8.00 1.24 -8.19
CA GLY A 198 -7.96 2.33 -7.22
C GLY A 198 -8.02 1.95 -5.74
N LEU A 199 -8.29 0.69 -5.41
CA LEU A 199 -8.27 0.14 -4.05
C LEU A 199 -7.31 -1.04 -3.96
N GLU A 200 -6.81 -1.34 -2.76
CA GLU A 200 -5.88 -2.44 -2.52
C GLU A 200 -6.52 -3.80 -2.79
N SER A 201 -5.66 -4.81 -3.01
CA SER A 201 -6.04 -6.20 -3.26
C SER A 201 -6.88 -6.81 -2.14
N THR A 202 -7.74 -7.76 -2.50
CA THR A 202 -8.37 -8.68 -1.56
C THR A 202 -7.28 -9.55 -0.92
N VAL A 203 -7.30 -9.70 0.42
CA VAL A 203 -6.36 -10.53 1.15
C VAL A 203 -7.10 -11.71 1.75
N VAL A 204 -6.63 -12.92 1.44
CA VAL A 204 -7.24 -14.15 1.94
C VAL A 204 -6.23 -15.06 2.63
N ARG A 205 -6.72 -15.90 3.56
CA ARG A 205 -5.99 -17.02 4.13
C ARG A 205 -6.86 -18.26 4.14
N VAL A 206 -6.29 -19.41 3.76
CA VAL A 206 -6.92 -20.71 3.90
C VAL A 206 -6.50 -21.30 5.24
N THR A 207 -7.44 -21.51 6.15
CA THR A 207 -7.20 -22.14 7.46
C THR A 207 -8.50 -22.64 8.08
N GLY A 208 -8.45 -23.63 8.98
CA GLY A 208 -9.62 -24.11 9.71
C GLY A 208 -10.75 -24.62 8.82
N GLY A 209 -10.46 -25.12 7.61
CA GLY A 209 -11.46 -25.63 6.68
C GLY A 209 -12.28 -24.52 5.96
N ALA A 210 -11.80 -23.29 5.96
CA ALA A 210 -12.44 -22.14 5.29
C ALA A 210 -11.43 -21.24 4.61
N VAL A 211 -11.90 -20.40 3.66
CA VAL A 211 -11.16 -19.28 3.10
C VAL A 211 -11.59 -17.99 3.80
N HIS A 212 -10.71 -17.41 4.58
CA HIS A 212 -10.98 -16.18 5.33
C HIS A 212 -10.56 -14.96 4.53
N ILE A 213 -11.50 -14.03 4.29
CA ILE A 213 -11.19 -12.70 3.75
C ILE A 213 -10.69 -11.85 4.93
N LEU A 214 -9.40 -11.55 4.92
CA LEU A 214 -8.74 -10.73 5.95
C LEU A 214 -8.85 -9.23 5.64
N ARG A 215 -8.95 -8.89 4.35
CA ARG A 215 -9.18 -7.53 3.87
C ARG A 215 -10.00 -7.59 2.59
N PRO A 216 -11.18 -6.97 2.53
CA PRO A 216 -11.94 -6.89 1.29
C PRO A 216 -11.22 -6.02 0.25
N GLY A 217 -11.35 -6.37 -1.03
CA GLY A 217 -10.77 -5.71 -2.20
C GLY A 217 -11.58 -6.03 -3.46
N ALA A 218 -10.97 -5.84 -4.62
CA ALA A 218 -11.67 -6.00 -5.91
C ALA A 218 -12.21 -7.41 -6.19
N ILE A 219 -11.62 -8.46 -5.59
CA ILE A 219 -12.17 -9.82 -5.67
C ILE A 219 -13.15 -10.01 -4.52
N VAL A 220 -14.44 -10.10 -4.86
CA VAL A 220 -15.53 -10.24 -3.87
C VAL A 220 -15.74 -11.70 -3.45
N ARG A 221 -16.38 -11.88 -2.28
CA ARG A 221 -16.65 -13.20 -1.70
C ARG A 221 -17.30 -14.18 -2.68
N ALA A 222 -18.28 -13.71 -3.45
CA ALA A 222 -18.99 -14.56 -4.42
C ALA A 222 -18.07 -15.09 -5.55
N GLN A 223 -17.07 -14.32 -5.97
CA GLN A 223 -16.08 -14.76 -6.96
C GLN A 223 -15.16 -15.83 -6.37
N LEU A 224 -14.66 -15.63 -5.14
CA LEU A 224 -13.86 -16.63 -4.45
C LEU A 224 -14.62 -17.94 -4.26
N GLN A 225 -15.88 -17.87 -3.83
CA GLN A 225 -16.71 -19.04 -3.57
C GLN A 225 -16.97 -19.89 -4.82
N ARG A 226 -16.94 -19.31 -6.03
CA ARG A 226 -17.10 -20.06 -7.28
C ARG A 226 -15.85 -20.89 -7.64
N VAL A 227 -14.71 -20.58 -7.07
CA VAL A 227 -13.41 -21.18 -7.41
C VAL A 227 -13.01 -22.26 -6.43
N VAL A 228 -13.43 -22.16 -5.17
CA VAL A 228 -12.98 -23.05 -4.10
C VAL A 228 -14.12 -23.89 -3.52
N PRO A 229 -13.83 -25.14 -3.10
CA PRO A 229 -14.84 -26.00 -2.47
C PRO A 229 -15.13 -25.65 -1.01
N LEU A 230 -14.24 -24.88 -0.37
CA LEU A 230 -14.38 -24.48 1.04
C LEU A 230 -15.28 -23.24 1.17
N PRO A 231 -15.97 -23.09 2.33
CA PRO A 231 -16.73 -21.87 2.59
C PRO A 231 -15.82 -20.63 2.64
N VAL A 232 -16.27 -19.54 2.03
CA VAL A 232 -15.58 -18.24 2.07
C VAL A 232 -16.26 -17.37 3.11
N VAL A 233 -15.49 -16.92 4.10
CA VAL A 233 -16.00 -16.16 5.27
C VAL A 233 -15.23 -14.85 5.47
N THR A 234 -15.93 -13.86 6.02
CA THR A 234 -15.37 -12.54 6.37
C THR A 234 -15.15 -12.38 7.87
N THR A 235 -15.37 -13.46 8.65
CA THR A 235 -15.22 -13.44 10.10
C THR A 235 -13.76 -13.23 10.50
N PRO A 236 -13.48 -12.34 11.46
CA PRO A 236 -12.13 -12.18 12.00
C PRO A 236 -11.60 -13.52 12.56
N LEU A 237 -10.35 -13.83 12.26
CA LEU A 237 -9.64 -14.93 12.88
C LEU A 237 -9.40 -14.61 14.37
N THR A 238 -9.60 -15.59 15.24
CA THR A 238 -9.39 -15.50 16.70
C THR A 238 -8.30 -16.45 17.16
N GLY A 239 -7.76 -16.21 18.35
CA GLY A 239 -6.73 -17.07 18.95
C GLY A 239 -5.36 -16.99 18.27
N THR A 240 -4.68 -18.12 18.14
CA THR A 240 -3.35 -18.23 17.52
C THR A 240 -3.35 -17.97 16.02
N ASP A 241 -4.51 -18.06 15.39
CA ASP A 241 -4.72 -17.82 13.96
C ASP A 241 -4.93 -16.35 13.60
N VAL A 242 -4.81 -15.43 14.56
CA VAL A 242 -4.87 -13.98 14.31
C VAL A 242 -3.75 -13.59 13.37
N VAL A 243 -4.05 -13.62 12.09
CA VAL A 243 -3.14 -13.15 11.04
C VAL A 243 -3.16 -11.63 11.01
N ARG A 244 -1.99 -11.05 11.20
CA ARG A 244 -1.80 -9.63 10.95
C ARG A 244 -1.80 -9.41 9.44
N SER A 245 -2.93 -8.96 8.92
CA SER A 245 -3.03 -8.57 7.50
C SER A 245 -2.56 -7.12 7.34
N PRO A 246 -1.82 -6.80 6.27
CA PRO A 246 -1.45 -5.41 5.97
C PRO A 246 -2.69 -4.51 5.87
N GLY A 247 -2.67 -3.36 6.58
CA GLY A 247 -3.74 -2.36 6.49
C GLY A 247 -4.96 -2.59 7.38
N THR A 248 -4.92 -3.54 8.35
CA THR A 248 -6.11 -3.84 9.19
C THR A 248 -6.06 -3.27 10.60
N ARG A 249 -4.90 -2.86 11.15
CA ARG A 249 -4.72 -2.51 12.57
C ARG A 249 -4.49 -1.04 12.89
N PHE A 250 -4.06 -0.24 11.91
CA PHE A 250 -3.68 1.15 12.14
C PHE A 250 -4.58 2.07 11.34
N ARG A 251 -4.61 3.38 11.67
CA ARG A 251 -5.24 4.38 10.83
C ARG A 251 -4.67 4.27 9.42
N HIS A 252 -5.52 4.07 8.45
CA HIS A 252 -5.19 3.94 7.05
C HIS A 252 -6.20 4.69 6.20
N TYR A 253 -5.74 5.19 5.04
CA TYR A 253 -6.60 5.73 3.98
C TYR A 253 -7.27 7.07 4.31
N ALA A 254 -6.97 7.70 5.44
CA ALA A 254 -7.65 8.90 5.85
C ALA A 254 -7.04 10.16 5.21
N PRO A 255 -7.85 11.02 4.58
CA PRO A 255 -7.43 12.37 4.17
C PRO A 255 -7.22 13.26 5.41
N TYR A 256 -6.70 14.48 5.19
CA TYR A 256 -6.65 15.51 6.22
C TYR A 256 -8.04 16.05 6.55
N ALA A 257 -8.90 16.20 5.53
CA ALA A 257 -10.30 16.54 5.71
C ALA A 257 -11.04 15.46 6.49
N ALA A 258 -11.92 15.84 7.40
CA ALA A 258 -12.75 14.90 8.16
C ALA A 258 -13.77 14.22 7.24
N VAL A 259 -13.89 12.89 7.32
CA VAL A 259 -14.85 12.12 6.51
C VAL A 259 -16.08 11.80 7.36
N GLU A 260 -17.25 12.22 6.91
CA GLU A 260 -18.55 11.93 7.53
C GLU A 260 -19.39 11.07 6.57
N LEU A 261 -19.93 9.96 7.09
CA LEU A 261 -20.73 9.00 6.30
C LEU A 261 -22.21 9.19 6.60
N PHE A 262 -23.01 9.22 5.55
CA PHE A 262 -24.46 9.31 5.58
C PHE A 262 -25.05 8.11 4.83
N THR A 263 -26.13 7.56 5.34
CA THR A 263 -26.92 6.51 4.66
C THR A 263 -28.29 7.04 4.19
N ASP A 264 -28.66 8.20 4.67
CA ASP A 264 -29.88 8.91 4.30
C ASP A 264 -29.56 10.20 3.54
N ALA A 265 -30.24 10.43 2.39
CA ALA A 265 -30.00 11.58 1.55
C ALA A 265 -30.50 12.89 2.17
N ASP A 266 -31.61 12.84 2.93
CA ASP A 266 -32.18 14.03 3.57
C ASP A 266 -31.31 14.49 4.74
N GLU A 267 -30.69 13.56 5.50
CA GLU A 267 -29.69 13.89 6.51
C GLU A 267 -28.45 14.56 5.89
N LEU A 268 -27.98 14.08 4.72
CA LEU A 268 -26.90 14.72 3.98
C LEU A 268 -27.26 16.13 3.55
N GLU A 269 -28.47 16.33 2.99
CA GLU A 269 -28.94 17.66 2.53
C GLU A 269 -29.00 18.65 3.72
N GLN A 270 -29.53 18.24 4.86
CA GLN A 270 -29.53 19.05 6.10
C GLN A 270 -28.12 19.42 6.55
N ALA A 271 -27.18 18.46 6.43
CA ALA A 271 -25.77 18.71 6.79
C ALA A 271 -25.10 19.72 5.84
N LEU A 272 -25.56 19.85 4.59
CA LEU A 272 -25.04 20.79 3.59
C LEU A 272 -25.47 22.23 3.87
N GLU A 273 -26.68 22.47 4.37
CA GLU A 273 -27.27 23.82 4.53
C GLU A 273 -26.38 24.77 5.34
N ASN A 274 -25.57 24.26 6.27
CA ASN A 274 -24.75 25.06 7.19
C ASN A 274 -23.23 24.86 7.03
N ARG A 275 -22.76 24.27 5.92
CA ARG A 275 -21.35 23.90 5.76
C ARG A 275 -20.80 24.31 4.38
N PRO A 276 -20.29 25.53 4.22
CA PRO A 276 -19.86 26.04 2.89
C PRO A 276 -18.53 25.42 2.39
N ASN A 277 -17.65 24.92 3.30
CA ASN A 277 -16.33 24.42 2.94
C ASN A 277 -16.25 22.89 2.97
N VAL A 278 -17.14 22.24 2.22
CA VAL A 278 -17.22 20.78 2.12
C VAL A 278 -17.19 20.32 0.66
N VAL A 279 -16.89 19.03 0.46
CA VAL A 279 -17.13 18.31 -0.79
C VAL A 279 -18.03 17.12 -0.51
N VAL A 280 -18.95 16.82 -1.42
CA VAL A 280 -19.82 15.65 -1.36
C VAL A 280 -19.33 14.60 -2.32
N LEU A 281 -19.23 13.35 -1.82
CA LEU A 281 -19.03 12.15 -2.63
C LEU A 281 -20.30 11.30 -2.57
N SER A 282 -20.95 11.08 -3.71
CA SER A 282 -22.18 10.27 -3.82
C SER A 282 -22.36 9.76 -5.24
N GLU A 283 -23.18 8.71 -5.42
CA GLU A 283 -23.53 8.21 -6.76
C GLU A 283 -24.39 9.22 -7.54
N LEU A 284 -25.31 9.86 -6.86
CA LEU A 284 -26.22 10.87 -7.43
C LEU A 284 -25.87 12.25 -6.90
N ARG A 285 -26.05 13.26 -7.75
CA ARG A 285 -25.83 14.65 -7.38
C ARG A 285 -26.85 15.10 -6.33
N PRO A 286 -26.40 15.74 -5.22
CA PRO A 286 -27.25 16.36 -4.24
C PRO A 286 -28.19 17.42 -4.84
N ARG A 287 -29.32 17.68 -4.18
CA ARG A 287 -30.26 18.76 -4.56
C ARG A 287 -29.68 20.14 -4.23
N THR A 288 -29.05 20.24 -3.09
CA THR A 288 -28.34 21.46 -2.64
C THR A 288 -27.11 21.70 -3.50
N GLU A 289 -26.91 22.94 -3.96
CA GLU A 289 -25.72 23.30 -4.72
C GLU A 289 -24.48 23.21 -3.84
N CYS A 290 -23.54 22.37 -4.25
CA CYS A 290 -22.31 22.09 -3.50
C CYS A 290 -21.16 21.63 -4.42
N ARG A 291 -19.97 21.52 -3.86
CA ARG A 291 -18.86 20.82 -4.52
C ARG A 291 -19.17 19.33 -4.49
N TRP A 292 -19.58 18.77 -5.60
CA TRP A 292 -19.94 17.36 -5.72
C TRP A 292 -19.00 16.60 -6.67
N ARG A 293 -18.74 15.33 -6.34
CA ARG A 293 -18.03 14.35 -7.17
C ARG A 293 -18.74 13.00 -7.08
N VAL A 294 -18.63 12.24 -8.16
CA VAL A 294 -19.15 10.85 -8.18
C VAL A 294 -18.32 10.00 -7.25
N LEU A 295 -18.99 9.25 -6.37
CA LEU A 295 -18.37 8.25 -5.51
C LEU A 295 -18.14 6.97 -6.32
N ASP A 296 -16.88 6.62 -6.52
CA ASP A 296 -16.44 5.43 -7.24
C ASP A 296 -15.19 4.84 -6.55
N ALA A 297 -15.11 3.52 -6.49
CA ALA A 297 -13.98 2.82 -5.87
C ALA A 297 -12.64 3.14 -6.53
N ALA A 298 -12.62 3.27 -7.86
CA ALA A 298 -11.39 3.55 -8.62
C ALA A 298 -10.86 4.97 -8.38
N THR A 299 -11.74 5.91 -8.02
CA THR A 299 -11.39 7.34 -7.86
C THR A 299 -11.37 7.80 -6.41
N LEU A 300 -11.82 7.00 -5.44
CA LEU A 300 -11.96 7.38 -4.03
C LEU A 300 -10.72 8.10 -3.48
N TYR A 301 -9.55 7.50 -3.62
CA TYR A 301 -8.31 8.11 -3.09
C TYR A 301 -7.90 9.38 -3.85
N SER A 302 -8.17 9.46 -5.14
CA SER A 302 -7.93 10.68 -5.93
C SER A 302 -8.84 11.81 -5.46
N GLU A 303 -10.10 11.53 -5.15
CA GLU A 303 -11.03 12.53 -4.64
C GLU A 303 -10.67 12.96 -3.21
N PHE A 304 -10.22 12.05 -2.35
CA PHE A 304 -9.70 12.39 -1.02
C PHE A 304 -8.49 13.34 -1.12
N ARG A 305 -7.53 13.02 -1.99
CA ARG A 305 -6.35 13.85 -2.23
C ARG A 305 -6.69 15.21 -2.84
N ARG A 306 -7.67 15.23 -3.73
CA ARG A 306 -8.18 16.50 -4.30
C ARG A 306 -8.85 17.37 -3.25
N ALA A 307 -9.64 16.78 -2.35
CA ALA A 307 -10.27 17.48 -1.25
C ALA A 307 -9.22 18.14 -0.33
N ASP A 308 -8.17 17.38 0.03
CA ASP A 308 -7.05 17.90 0.83
C ASP A 308 -6.32 19.04 0.09
N ALA A 309 -6.07 18.91 -1.21
CA ALA A 309 -5.36 19.91 -2.01
C ALA A 309 -6.11 21.24 -2.13
N VAL A 310 -7.44 21.22 -2.12
CA VAL A 310 -8.27 22.46 -2.14
C VAL A 310 -8.64 22.95 -0.74
N GLY A 311 -8.17 22.26 0.32
CA GLY A 311 -8.31 22.69 1.70
C GLY A 311 -9.74 22.66 2.22
N VAL A 312 -10.58 21.67 1.82
CA VAL A 312 -11.90 21.50 2.43
C VAL A 312 -11.77 20.96 3.86
N GLU A 313 -12.68 21.37 4.72
CA GLU A 313 -12.70 20.90 6.11
C GLU A 313 -13.26 19.48 6.23
N LYS A 314 -14.26 19.16 5.42
CA LYS A 314 -14.96 17.88 5.49
C LYS A 314 -15.30 17.32 4.11
N ILE A 315 -15.33 16.00 4.07
CA ILE A 315 -15.84 15.20 2.97
C ILE A 315 -17.09 14.50 3.47
N LEU A 316 -18.24 14.85 2.90
CA LEU A 316 -19.52 14.21 3.22
C LEU A 316 -19.78 13.11 2.20
N VAL A 317 -19.99 11.90 2.66
CA VAL A 317 -20.15 10.74 1.77
C VAL A 317 -21.52 10.12 1.95
N LEU A 318 -22.32 10.07 0.87
CA LEU A 318 -23.57 9.33 0.87
C LEU A 318 -23.34 7.88 0.45
N CYS A 319 -23.48 6.99 1.41
CA CYS A 319 -23.39 5.54 1.20
C CYS A 319 -24.79 5.02 0.84
N SER A 320 -25.11 4.91 -0.44
CA SER A 320 -26.41 4.43 -0.95
C SER A 320 -26.19 3.40 -2.07
N GLY A 321 -27.26 2.77 -2.54
CA GLY A 321 -27.26 1.92 -3.73
C GLY A 321 -26.15 0.87 -3.78
N GLU A 322 -25.33 0.93 -4.85
CA GLU A 322 -24.23 0.00 -5.07
C GLU A 322 -23.07 0.20 -4.08
N VAL A 323 -22.90 1.42 -3.55
CA VAL A 323 -21.84 1.72 -2.56
C VAL A 323 -21.99 0.83 -1.32
N LEU A 324 -23.21 0.66 -0.79
CA LEU A 324 -23.46 -0.18 0.40
C LEU A 324 -23.13 -1.65 0.19
N THR A 325 -23.23 -2.14 -1.04
CA THR A 325 -22.93 -3.53 -1.40
C THR A 325 -21.45 -3.76 -1.72
N ASN A 326 -20.69 -2.69 -1.94
CA ASN A 326 -19.26 -2.76 -2.21
C ASN A 326 -18.46 -2.85 -0.91
N GLU A 327 -18.22 -4.09 -0.42
CA GLU A 327 -17.52 -4.35 0.84
C GLU A 327 -16.13 -3.65 0.91
N ALA A 328 -15.40 -3.58 -0.21
CA ALA A 328 -14.09 -2.95 -0.26
C ALA A 328 -14.17 -1.43 -0.09
N LEU A 329 -15.10 -0.80 -0.80
CA LEU A 329 -15.33 0.65 -0.72
C LEU A 329 -15.79 1.04 0.69
N MET A 330 -16.76 0.31 1.25
CA MET A 330 -17.26 0.53 2.60
C MET A 330 -16.18 0.34 3.68
N ASP A 331 -15.32 -0.69 3.57
CA ASP A 331 -14.18 -0.84 4.50
C ASP A 331 -13.25 0.38 4.47
N ARG A 332 -12.96 0.93 3.29
CA ARG A 332 -12.09 2.12 3.15
C ARG A 332 -12.75 3.38 3.69
N LEU A 333 -14.04 3.58 3.42
CA LEU A 333 -14.83 4.71 3.93
C LEU A 333 -14.93 4.67 5.46
N HIS A 334 -15.26 3.52 6.05
CA HIS A 334 -15.30 3.37 7.51
C HIS A 334 -13.94 3.65 8.16
N ARG A 335 -12.82 3.18 7.57
CA ARG A 335 -11.47 3.48 8.09
C ARG A 335 -11.10 4.94 7.97
N ALA A 336 -11.52 5.59 6.89
CA ALA A 336 -11.26 7.02 6.69
C ALA A 336 -12.09 7.89 7.64
N SER A 337 -13.33 7.47 7.99
CA SER A 337 -14.22 8.21 8.88
C SER A 337 -13.89 8.06 10.37
N GLN A 338 -13.09 7.05 10.76
CA GLN A 338 -12.67 6.88 12.15
C GLN A 338 -11.77 8.04 12.57
N GLN A 339 -12.35 9.01 13.30
CA GLN A 339 -11.60 10.10 13.91
C GLN A 339 -10.71 9.52 15.02
N HIS A 340 -9.39 9.63 14.85
CA HIS A 340 -8.50 9.57 16.00
C HIS A 340 -8.38 10.99 16.55
N SER A 341 -8.69 11.15 17.83
CA SER A 341 -8.25 12.31 18.59
C SER A 341 -6.78 12.56 18.25
N ARG A 342 -6.49 13.78 17.79
CA ARG A 342 -5.12 14.25 17.60
C ARG A 342 -4.54 14.38 19.01
N ASP A 343 -3.74 13.39 19.43
CA ASP A 343 -2.79 13.53 20.53
C ASP A 343 -1.48 14.13 20.00
#